data_2147d7631edcb63aa68ca2574d5b3037
#
_entry.id   2147d7631edcb63aa68ca2574d5b3037
#
_cell.length_a   1.000
_cell.length_b   1.000
_cell.length_c   1.000
_cell.angle_alpha   90.00
_cell.angle_beta   90.00
_cell.angle_gamma   90.00
#
_symmetry.space_group_name_H-M   'P 1'
#
loop_
_entity.id
_entity.type
_entity.pdbx_description
1 polymer ?
#
loop_
_entity_poly.entity_id
_entity_poly.type
_entity_poly.pdbx_seq_one_letter_code
_entity_poly.pdbx_strand_id
1 'polypeptide(L)'
;MSTVETHAAPAPPAVRLPPAPRIPKAVQGVAFSISRRWIVRQMARRHGDVFMLNVPVYGPIVVVANPQLAKQIFTTSPDVLGNIRPNLSRLLGSGSVFALDGDEHRQRRRLLAPPFHGKSIKNYENIIEEETLREIAGWPEGTAFATLPSTMRITLNAILRAVFGAEGAELDQLREILPPWVTLGSRMAVLPKPKRTYGRYSPWGRMAEWRRQYDVILDKLIDKELSDPNFEDRADVLAVMLRSTYEDGS
;
A
#
# COMPACT_ATOMS: atom_id res chain seq x y z
N MET A 1 -46.19 26.48 -37.65
CA MET A 1 -44.94 26.84 -36.90
C MET A 1 -45.19 26.47 -35.45
N SER A 2 -44.72 25.26 -35.06
CA SER A 2 -44.83 24.79 -33.67
C SER A 2 -43.54 25.17 -32.95
N THR A 3 -43.66 26.01 -31.94
CA THR A 3 -42.59 26.36 -31.03
C THR A 3 -42.31 25.17 -30.11
N VAL A 4 -41.15 24.55 -30.27
CA VAL A 4 -40.64 23.52 -29.35
C VAL A 4 -40.13 24.23 -28.09
N GLU A 5 -40.89 24.17 -27.00
CA GLU A 5 -40.40 24.58 -25.67
C GLU A 5 -39.32 23.62 -25.22
N THR A 6 -38.10 24.11 -25.22
CA THR A 6 -36.95 23.41 -24.65
C THR A 6 -37.05 23.44 -23.12
N HIS A 7 -37.57 22.38 -22.51
CA HIS A 7 -37.54 22.23 -21.05
C HIS A 7 -36.06 22.09 -20.63
N ALA A 8 -35.50 23.14 -20.03
CA ALA A 8 -34.22 23.08 -19.36
C ALA A 8 -34.28 22.08 -18.22
N ALA A 9 -33.39 21.10 -18.21
CA ALA A 9 -33.28 20.14 -17.13
C ALA A 9 -33.06 20.85 -15.79
N PRO A 10 -33.73 20.43 -14.70
CA PRO A 10 -33.58 21.05 -13.40
C PRO A 10 -32.13 21.05 -12.95
N ALA A 11 -31.64 22.19 -12.48
CA ALA A 11 -30.29 22.31 -11.95
C ALA A 11 -30.05 21.25 -10.84
N PRO A 12 -28.91 20.56 -10.83
CA PRO A 12 -28.64 19.54 -9.81
C PRO A 12 -28.72 20.19 -8.42
N PRO A 13 -29.28 19.47 -7.41
CA PRO A 13 -29.43 20.00 -6.07
C PRO A 13 -28.09 20.47 -5.52
N ALA A 14 -28.04 21.65 -4.92
CA ALA A 14 -26.85 22.24 -4.33
C ALA A 14 -26.28 21.27 -3.28
N VAL A 15 -25.09 20.69 -3.54
CA VAL A 15 -24.42 19.79 -2.62
C VAL A 15 -23.99 20.55 -1.37
N ARG A 16 -24.59 20.24 -0.22
CA ARG A 16 -24.21 20.82 1.07
C ARG A 16 -22.96 20.10 1.56
N LEU A 17 -21.83 20.81 1.59
CA LEU A 17 -20.61 20.27 2.15
C LEU A 17 -20.71 20.15 3.68
N PRO A 18 -20.08 19.12 4.28
CA PRO A 18 -20.00 18.97 5.73
C PRO A 18 -19.30 20.17 6.40
N PRO A 19 -19.56 20.42 7.71
CA PRO A 19 -18.93 21.52 8.43
C PRO A 19 -17.42 21.44 8.40
N ALA A 20 -16.77 22.59 8.20
CA ALA A 20 -15.31 22.72 8.19
C ALA A 20 -14.84 23.55 9.39
N PRO A 21 -13.70 23.20 10.02
CA PRO A 21 -13.14 24.00 11.09
C PRO A 21 -12.63 25.35 10.58
N ARG A 22 -12.88 26.41 11.34
CA ARG A 22 -12.37 27.77 11.07
C ARG A 22 -10.92 27.95 11.49
N ILE A 23 -10.08 26.94 11.23
CA ILE A 23 -8.65 26.90 11.58
C ILE A 23 -7.85 27.07 10.28
N PRO A 24 -6.78 27.85 10.23
CA PRO A 24 -5.94 27.98 9.04
C PRO A 24 -5.48 26.62 8.50
N LYS A 25 -5.48 26.46 7.18
CA LYS A 25 -5.14 25.18 6.52
C LYS A 25 -3.76 24.65 6.93
N ALA A 26 -2.77 25.53 7.10
CA ALA A 26 -1.45 25.15 7.57
C ALA A 26 -1.48 24.53 8.97
N VAL A 27 -2.25 25.08 9.89
CA VAL A 27 -2.41 24.56 11.25
C VAL A 27 -3.11 23.22 11.25
N GLN A 28 -4.14 23.04 10.43
CA GLN A 28 -4.80 21.74 10.25
C GLN A 28 -3.81 20.69 9.74
N GLY A 29 -2.99 21.04 8.73
CA GLY A 29 -1.97 20.18 8.15
C GLY A 29 -0.90 19.77 9.16
N VAL A 30 -0.37 20.71 9.93
CA VAL A 30 0.63 20.43 10.99
C VAL A 30 0.03 19.54 12.07
N ALA A 31 -1.17 19.86 12.59
CA ALA A 31 -1.85 19.06 13.60
C ALA A 31 -2.13 17.63 13.12
N PHE A 32 -2.53 17.47 11.86
CA PHE A 32 -2.76 16.16 11.25
C PHE A 32 -1.45 15.35 11.11
N SER A 33 -0.35 16.01 10.77
CA SER A 33 0.96 15.38 10.62
C SER A 33 1.56 14.95 11.96
N ILE A 34 1.33 15.73 13.04
CA ILE A 34 1.81 15.43 14.39
C ILE A 34 0.95 14.33 15.03
N SER A 35 -0.38 14.48 15.02
CA SER A 35 -1.28 13.52 15.64
C SER A 35 -2.65 13.46 14.94
N ARG A 36 -2.77 12.58 13.94
CA ARG A 36 -4.04 12.33 13.24
C ARG A 36 -5.17 11.97 14.20
N ARG A 37 -4.88 11.11 15.19
CA ARG A 37 -5.90 10.65 16.15
C ARG A 37 -6.42 11.79 17.01
N TRP A 38 -5.55 12.69 17.42
CA TRP A 38 -5.94 13.83 18.26
C TRP A 38 -6.81 14.81 17.48
N ILE A 39 -6.37 15.27 16.30
CA ILE A 39 -7.12 16.27 15.52
C ILE A 39 -8.48 15.73 15.07
N VAL A 40 -8.57 14.49 14.61
CA VAL A 40 -9.82 13.86 14.22
C VAL A 40 -10.78 13.76 15.40
N ARG A 41 -10.30 13.33 16.58
CA ARG A 41 -11.12 13.25 17.80
C ARG A 41 -11.63 14.63 18.25
N GLN A 42 -10.78 15.64 18.21
CA GLN A 42 -11.19 17.02 18.59
C GLN A 42 -12.21 17.59 17.60
N MET A 43 -12.04 17.36 16.31
CA MET A 43 -12.97 17.83 15.29
C MET A 43 -14.30 17.07 15.34
N ALA A 44 -14.28 15.77 15.55
CA ALA A 44 -15.51 14.98 15.73
C ALA A 44 -16.34 15.46 16.95
N ARG A 45 -15.68 15.81 18.05
CA ARG A 45 -16.38 16.37 19.24
C ARG A 45 -17.03 17.72 18.95
N ARG A 46 -16.49 18.53 18.04
CA ARG A 46 -16.97 19.89 17.74
C ARG A 46 -17.96 19.95 16.59
N HIS A 47 -17.81 19.10 15.60
CA HIS A 47 -18.55 19.16 14.33
C HIS A 47 -19.42 17.93 14.07
N GLY A 48 -19.38 16.94 14.97
CA GLY A 48 -20.09 15.67 14.79
C GLY A 48 -19.29 14.66 13.94
N ASP A 49 -19.97 13.62 13.55
CA ASP A 49 -19.35 12.43 12.94
C ASP A 49 -18.91 12.61 11.49
N VAL A 50 -19.32 13.71 10.83
CA VAL A 50 -18.95 14.01 9.44
C VAL A 50 -18.51 15.46 9.35
N PHE A 51 -17.27 15.70 8.97
CA PHE A 51 -16.69 17.04 8.88
C PHE A 51 -15.56 17.11 7.85
N MET A 52 -15.19 18.31 7.45
CA MET A 52 -14.08 18.52 6.52
C MET A 52 -12.78 18.85 7.26
N LEU A 53 -11.65 18.38 6.72
CA LEU A 53 -10.30 18.79 7.11
C LEU A 53 -9.48 19.09 5.86
N ASN A 54 -8.50 19.99 6.00
CA ASN A 54 -7.46 20.20 4.99
C ASN A 54 -6.22 19.38 5.37
N VAL A 55 -5.93 18.35 4.58
CA VAL A 55 -4.82 17.44 4.81
C VAL A 55 -3.70 17.73 3.80
N PRO A 56 -2.44 17.79 4.23
CA PRO A 56 -1.33 17.95 3.30
C PRO A 56 -1.39 16.92 2.17
N VAL A 57 -1.03 17.32 0.96
CA VAL A 57 -1.03 16.48 -0.25
C VAL A 57 -2.42 16.19 -0.83
N TYR A 58 -3.43 15.95 0.01
CA TYR A 58 -4.79 15.61 -0.43
C TYR A 58 -5.73 16.81 -0.54
N GLY A 59 -5.38 17.92 0.11
CA GLY A 59 -6.25 19.09 0.16
C GLY A 59 -7.46 18.91 1.09
N PRO A 60 -8.64 19.43 0.73
CA PRO A 60 -9.85 19.25 1.51
C PRO A 60 -10.35 17.81 1.40
N ILE A 61 -10.54 17.16 2.55
CA ILE A 61 -11.11 15.81 2.68
C ILE A 61 -12.33 15.84 3.58
N VAL A 62 -13.25 14.91 3.37
CA VAL A 62 -14.35 14.64 4.29
C VAL A 62 -13.90 13.49 5.21
N VAL A 63 -13.96 13.74 6.50
CA VAL A 63 -13.70 12.72 7.53
C VAL A 63 -15.05 12.18 8.00
N VAL A 64 -15.17 10.86 7.99
CA VAL A 64 -16.34 10.14 8.48
C VAL A 64 -15.93 9.34 9.69
N ALA A 65 -16.40 9.72 10.88
CA ALA A 65 -16.13 9.06 12.16
C ALA A 65 -17.27 8.11 12.58
N ASN A 66 -18.39 8.11 11.88
CA ASN A 66 -19.53 7.24 12.14
C ASN A 66 -19.30 5.85 11.52
N PRO A 67 -19.34 4.74 12.32
CA PRO A 67 -19.09 3.39 11.82
C PRO A 67 -20.08 2.91 10.77
N GLN A 68 -21.37 3.30 10.87
CA GLN A 68 -22.41 2.89 9.93
C GLN A 68 -22.19 3.55 8.57
N LEU A 69 -21.89 4.86 8.55
CA LEU A 69 -21.56 5.58 7.33
C LEU A 69 -20.24 5.07 6.72
N ALA A 70 -19.24 4.79 7.55
CA ALA A 70 -17.99 4.17 7.09
C ALA A 70 -18.27 2.83 6.41
N LYS A 71 -19.10 1.95 7.01
CA LYS A 71 -19.52 0.69 6.40
C LYS A 71 -20.20 0.92 5.03
N GLN A 72 -21.12 1.89 4.93
CA GLN A 72 -21.78 2.21 3.67
C GLN A 72 -20.76 2.61 2.58
N ILE A 73 -19.79 3.48 2.93
CA ILE A 73 -18.73 3.89 2.01
C ILE A 73 -17.92 2.69 1.52
N PHE A 74 -17.50 1.80 2.43
CA PHE A 74 -16.69 0.63 2.07
C PHE A 74 -17.46 -0.46 1.30
N THR A 75 -18.79 -0.46 1.38
CA THR A 75 -19.65 -1.39 0.64
C THR A 75 -20.26 -0.78 -0.63
N THR A 76 -20.03 0.50 -0.89
CA THR A 76 -20.50 1.17 -2.10
C THR A 76 -19.71 0.68 -3.32
N SER A 77 -20.42 0.54 -4.46
CA SER A 77 -19.79 0.15 -5.71
C SER A 77 -18.65 1.11 -6.11
N PRO A 78 -17.52 0.60 -6.61
CA PRO A 78 -16.45 1.42 -7.18
C PRO A 78 -16.90 2.36 -8.30
N ASP A 79 -18.01 2.06 -8.97
CA ASP A 79 -18.58 2.92 -10.02
C ASP A 79 -19.19 4.21 -9.44
N VAL A 80 -19.54 4.21 -8.15
CA VAL A 80 -20.11 5.37 -7.43
C VAL A 80 -19.01 6.10 -6.65
N LEU A 81 -18.12 5.36 -5.99
CA LEU A 81 -17.00 5.90 -5.20
C LEU A 81 -15.69 5.33 -5.69
N GLY A 82 -15.00 6.07 -6.54
CA GLY A 82 -13.66 5.71 -6.98
C GLY A 82 -12.62 5.83 -5.86
N ASN A 83 -11.53 5.09 -5.99
CA ASN A 83 -10.41 5.15 -5.05
C ASN A 83 -9.51 6.36 -5.33
N ILE A 84 -9.10 7.06 -4.27
CA ILE A 84 -7.98 7.99 -4.38
C ILE A 84 -6.71 7.17 -4.59
N ARG A 85 -5.91 7.50 -5.60
CA ARG A 85 -4.60 6.86 -5.82
C ARG A 85 -3.76 6.99 -4.55
N PRO A 86 -3.48 5.89 -3.84
CA PRO A 86 -2.76 5.96 -2.57
C PRO A 86 -1.31 6.35 -2.81
N ASN A 87 -0.69 6.97 -1.80
CA ASN A 87 0.73 7.34 -1.86
C ASN A 87 1.66 6.12 -2.03
N LEU A 88 1.20 4.91 -1.74
CA LEU A 88 1.92 3.66 -1.98
C LEU A 88 2.24 3.45 -3.47
N SER A 89 1.40 3.93 -4.38
CA SER A 89 1.70 3.91 -5.82
C SER A 89 2.98 4.65 -6.18
N ARG A 90 3.33 5.68 -5.40
CA ARG A 90 4.58 6.43 -5.58
C ARG A 90 5.82 5.65 -5.15
N LEU A 91 5.66 4.76 -4.19
CA LEU A 91 6.73 3.88 -3.71
C LEU A 91 6.87 2.64 -4.60
N LEU A 92 5.74 2.00 -4.90
CA LEU A 92 5.70 0.70 -5.57
C LEU A 92 5.61 0.79 -7.11
N GLY A 93 5.40 1.99 -7.66
CA GLY A 93 5.31 2.23 -9.10
C GLY A 93 3.89 2.20 -9.65
N SER A 94 3.74 2.68 -10.90
CA SER A 94 2.45 2.83 -11.57
C SER A 94 1.78 1.51 -11.95
N GLY A 95 2.54 0.44 -12.10
CA GLY A 95 2.02 -0.91 -12.41
C GLY A 95 1.59 -1.71 -11.20
N SER A 96 1.78 -1.20 -9.97
CA SER A 96 1.36 -1.91 -8.76
C SER A 96 -0.17 -1.88 -8.61
N VAL A 97 -0.73 -2.90 -7.98
CA VAL A 97 -2.17 -2.97 -7.64
C VAL A 97 -2.65 -1.72 -6.88
N PHE A 98 -1.77 -1.08 -6.10
CA PHE A 98 -2.08 0.16 -5.38
C PHE A 98 -2.19 1.40 -6.28
N ALA A 99 -1.74 1.31 -7.54
CA ALA A 99 -1.80 2.42 -8.50
C ALA A 99 -2.96 2.29 -9.48
N LEU A 100 -3.52 1.10 -9.61
CA LEU A 100 -4.57 0.75 -10.55
C LEU A 100 -5.95 0.99 -9.94
N ASP A 101 -6.95 1.21 -10.79
CA ASP A 101 -8.36 1.37 -10.42
C ASP A 101 -9.26 0.65 -11.42
N GLY A 102 -10.55 0.48 -11.08
CA GLY A 102 -11.54 -0.10 -11.96
C GLY A 102 -11.19 -1.51 -12.45
N ASP A 103 -11.32 -1.75 -13.74
CA ASP A 103 -11.11 -3.06 -14.38
C ASP A 103 -9.65 -3.50 -14.35
N GLU A 104 -8.71 -2.60 -14.57
CA GLU A 104 -7.28 -2.91 -14.50
C GLU A 104 -6.88 -3.42 -13.11
N HIS A 105 -7.41 -2.80 -12.05
CA HIS A 105 -7.20 -3.27 -10.69
C HIS A 105 -7.79 -4.67 -10.49
N ARG A 106 -9.04 -4.91 -10.96
CA ARG A 106 -9.71 -6.21 -10.83
C ARG A 106 -8.94 -7.32 -11.55
N GLN A 107 -8.51 -7.08 -12.77
CA GLN A 107 -7.71 -8.03 -13.56
C GLN A 107 -6.38 -8.33 -12.88
N ARG A 108 -5.61 -7.31 -12.49
CA ARG A 108 -4.33 -7.50 -11.80
C ARG A 108 -4.49 -8.24 -10.47
N ARG A 109 -5.51 -7.88 -9.68
CA ARG A 109 -5.80 -8.56 -8.42
C ARG A 109 -6.16 -10.03 -8.62
N ARG A 110 -6.88 -10.37 -9.68
CA ARG A 110 -7.24 -11.76 -10.00
C ARG A 110 -6.02 -12.61 -10.30
N LEU A 111 -5.02 -12.08 -10.99
CA LEU A 111 -3.74 -12.76 -11.22
C LEU A 111 -2.94 -12.95 -9.93
N LEU A 112 -2.95 -11.96 -9.03
CA LEU A 112 -2.15 -11.97 -7.81
C LEU A 112 -2.79 -12.75 -6.65
N ALA A 113 -4.09 -13.02 -6.68
CA ALA A 113 -4.80 -13.62 -5.55
C ALA A 113 -4.56 -15.13 -5.34
N PRO A 114 -4.38 -15.98 -6.37
CA PRO A 114 -4.31 -17.43 -6.20
C PRO A 114 -3.26 -17.91 -5.19
N PRO A 115 -2.01 -17.38 -5.16
CA PRO A 115 -1.00 -17.82 -4.19
C PRO A 115 -1.38 -17.56 -2.72
N PHE A 116 -2.36 -16.67 -2.46
CA PHE A 116 -2.76 -16.26 -1.11
C PHE A 116 -4.05 -16.92 -0.63
N HIS A 117 -4.52 -17.96 -1.31
CA HIS A 117 -5.76 -18.66 -0.95
C HIS A 117 -5.57 -20.16 -0.78
N GLY A 118 -6.46 -20.78 0.00
CA GLY A 118 -6.58 -22.23 0.11
C GLY A 118 -5.35 -22.93 0.69
N LYS A 119 -4.88 -23.97 -0.01
CA LYS A 119 -3.75 -24.81 0.43
C LYS A 119 -2.41 -24.06 0.49
N SER A 120 -2.23 -23.03 -0.32
CA SER A 120 -0.98 -22.26 -0.36
C SER A 120 -0.68 -21.57 0.98
N ILE A 121 -1.72 -21.11 1.70
CA ILE A 121 -1.55 -20.50 3.03
C ILE A 121 -0.93 -21.47 4.04
N LYS A 122 -1.29 -22.77 3.97
CA LYS A 122 -0.73 -23.78 4.88
C LYS A 122 0.78 -23.96 4.71
N ASN A 123 1.29 -23.79 3.49
CA ASN A 123 2.73 -23.87 3.25
C ASN A 123 3.47 -22.71 3.94
N TYR A 124 2.81 -21.57 4.11
CA TYR A 124 3.42 -20.41 4.78
C TYR A 124 3.45 -20.57 6.31
N GLU A 125 2.57 -21.38 6.92
CA GLU A 125 2.59 -21.66 8.36
C GLU A 125 3.95 -22.22 8.78
N ASN A 126 4.44 -23.24 8.06
CA ASN A 126 5.76 -23.85 8.33
C ASN A 126 6.90 -22.84 8.18
N ILE A 127 6.87 -22.01 7.11
CA ILE A 127 7.87 -20.97 6.89
C ILE A 127 7.89 -19.96 8.04
N ILE A 128 6.71 -19.51 8.47
CA ILE A 128 6.56 -18.54 9.57
C ILE A 128 7.05 -19.16 10.88
N GLU A 129 6.70 -20.42 11.16
CA GLU A 129 7.16 -21.13 12.35
C GLU A 129 8.68 -21.26 12.36
N GLU A 130 9.29 -21.74 11.30
CA GLU A 130 10.76 -21.88 11.19
C GLU A 130 11.48 -20.54 11.37
N GLU A 131 11.04 -19.48 10.70
CA GLU A 131 11.66 -18.15 10.86
C GLU A 131 11.45 -17.58 12.26
N THR A 132 10.32 -17.87 12.89
CA THR A 132 10.06 -17.49 14.28
C THR A 132 10.98 -18.23 15.23
N LEU A 133 11.09 -19.55 15.13
CA LEU A 133 11.98 -20.36 15.97
C LEU A 133 13.44 -19.96 15.80
N ARG A 134 13.88 -19.69 14.57
CA ARG A 134 15.24 -19.21 14.27
C ARG A 134 15.53 -17.88 14.96
N GLU A 135 14.60 -16.95 14.92
CA GLU A 135 14.77 -15.60 15.52
C GLU A 135 14.74 -15.64 17.04
N ILE A 136 13.79 -16.38 17.66
CA ILE A 136 13.66 -16.44 19.11
C ILE A 136 14.82 -17.18 19.78
N ALA A 137 15.51 -18.08 19.07
CA ALA A 137 16.71 -18.75 19.57
C ALA A 137 17.83 -17.75 19.92
N GLY A 138 17.84 -16.56 19.33
CA GLY A 138 18.78 -15.49 19.63
C GLY A 138 18.26 -14.43 20.62
N TRP A 139 17.09 -14.64 21.23
CA TRP A 139 16.55 -13.66 22.17
C TRP A 139 17.27 -13.70 23.51
N PRO A 140 17.54 -12.52 24.10
CA PRO A 140 18.19 -12.48 25.42
C PRO A 140 17.22 -12.99 26.50
N GLU A 141 17.74 -13.85 27.38
CA GLU A 141 16.99 -14.32 28.53
C GLU A 141 17.18 -13.40 29.74
N GLY A 142 16.14 -13.25 30.56
CA GLY A 142 16.19 -12.52 31.82
C GLY A 142 16.29 -10.99 31.70
N THR A 143 16.29 -10.43 30.46
CA THR A 143 16.38 -8.99 30.24
C THR A 143 15.27 -8.49 29.30
N ALA A 144 14.81 -7.25 29.54
CA ALA A 144 13.83 -6.63 28.66
C ALA A 144 14.52 -6.14 27.35
N PHE A 145 13.91 -6.44 26.22
CA PHE A 145 14.39 -5.98 24.90
C PHE A 145 13.25 -5.49 24.01
N ALA A 146 13.60 -4.73 22.95
CA ALA A 146 12.63 -4.26 21.98
C ALA A 146 12.27 -5.38 20.99
N THR A 147 11.02 -5.85 20.99
CA THR A 147 10.57 -6.94 20.13
C THR A 147 10.33 -6.53 18.68
N LEU A 148 10.07 -5.23 18.39
CA LEU A 148 9.75 -4.75 17.04
C LEU A 148 10.83 -5.08 15.98
N PRO A 149 12.13 -4.88 16.23
CA PRO A 149 13.16 -5.28 15.26
C PRO A 149 13.15 -6.78 14.95
N SER A 150 12.92 -7.60 15.97
CA SER A 150 12.84 -9.05 15.86
C SER A 150 11.63 -9.49 15.03
N THR A 151 10.45 -8.99 15.36
CA THR A 151 9.22 -9.29 14.61
C THR A 151 9.29 -8.79 13.16
N MET A 152 9.97 -7.68 12.89
CA MET A 152 10.21 -7.20 11.53
C MET A 152 11.12 -8.17 10.75
N ARG A 153 12.17 -8.74 11.37
CA ARG A 153 13.02 -9.75 10.71
C ARG A 153 12.25 -11.03 10.41
N ILE A 154 11.48 -11.54 11.38
CA ILE A 154 10.61 -12.71 11.16
C ILE A 154 9.69 -12.48 9.96
N THR A 155 8.98 -11.37 9.96
CA THR A 155 8.02 -11.04 8.89
C THR A 155 8.70 -10.89 7.53
N LEU A 156 9.84 -10.20 7.49
CA LEU A 156 10.59 -9.99 6.25
C LEU A 156 11.13 -11.31 5.70
N ASN A 157 11.73 -12.14 6.54
CA ASN A 157 12.27 -13.42 6.13
C ASN A 157 11.16 -14.36 5.65
N ALA A 158 10.07 -14.44 6.39
CA ALA A 158 8.93 -15.27 6.03
C ALA A 158 8.34 -14.86 4.66
N ILE A 159 8.16 -13.54 4.40
CA ILE A 159 7.63 -13.08 3.11
C ILE A 159 8.61 -13.31 1.97
N LEU A 160 9.91 -13.10 2.17
CA LEU A 160 10.93 -13.35 1.14
C LEU A 160 10.97 -14.84 0.75
N ARG A 161 10.94 -15.75 1.73
CA ARG A 161 10.89 -17.19 1.47
C ARG A 161 9.57 -17.61 0.80
N ALA A 162 8.45 -17.08 1.25
CA ALA A 162 7.14 -17.40 0.65
C ALA A 162 7.02 -16.90 -0.78
N VAL A 163 7.60 -15.73 -1.08
CA VAL A 163 7.50 -15.12 -2.42
C VAL A 163 8.51 -15.73 -3.39
N PHE A 164 9.73 -15.96 -2.97
CA PHE A 164 10.85 -16.37 -3.86
C PHE A 164 11.33 -17.80 -3.62
N GLY A 165 10.80 -18.50 -2.63
CA GLY A 165 11.04 -19.93 -2.36
C GLY A 165 12.43 -20.26 -1.84
N ALA A 166 13.47 -19.51 -2.16
CA ALA A 166 14.86 -19.87 -1.92
C ALA A 166 15.57 -18.94 -0.93
N GLU A 167 16.73 -19.41 -0.45
CA GLU A 167 17.78 -18.60 0.18
C GLU A 167 18.83 -18.25 -0.88
N GLY A 168 19.55 -17.14 -0.71
CA GLY A 168 20.61 -16.74 -1.61
C GLY A 168 21.00 -15.27 -1.48
N ALA A 169 22.08 -14.90 -2.18
CA ALA A 169 22.66 -13.57 -2.13
C ALA A 169 21.68 -12.46 -2.52
N GLU A 170 20.76 -12.74 -3.43
CA GLU A 170 19.70 -11.81 -3.86
C GLU A 170 18.75 -11.50 -2.71
N LEU A 171 18.35 -12.51 -1.93
CA LEU A 171 17.48 -12.32 -0.77
C LEU A 171 18.19 -11.59 0.36
N ASP A 172 19.50 -11.82 0.56
CA ASP A 172 20.31 -11.07 1.52
C ASP A 172 20.36 -9.58 1.16
N GLN A 173 20.54 -9.26 -0.11
CA GLN A 173 20.45 -7.87 -0.59
C GLN A 173 19.07 -7.27 -0.36
N LEU A 174 17.99 -8.01 -0.58
CA LEU A 174 16.62 -7.54 -0.28
C LEU A 174 16.43 -7.30 1.22
N ARG A 175 16.98 -8.14 2.10
CA ARG A 175 16.96 -7.94 3.56
C ARG A 175 17.63 -6.64 3.98
N GLU A 176 18.69 -6.23 3.28
CA GLU A 176 19.40 -4.98 3.56
C GLU A 176 18.65 -3.74 3.06
N ILE A 177 18.07 -3.77 1.86
CA ILE A 177 17.50 -2.58 1.24
C ILE A 177 16.02 -2.33 1.62
N LEU A 178 15.21 -3.39 1.84
CA LEU A 178 13.78 -3.23 2.07
C LEU A 178 13.44 -2.50 3.38
N PRO A 179 14.04 -2.81 4.55
CA PRO A 179 13.67 -2.14 5.80
C PRO A 179 13.91 -0.63 5.79
N PRO A 180 15.10 -0.10 5.40
CA PRO A 180 15.30 1.33 5.33
C PRO A 180 14.47 1.99 4.23
N TRP A 181 14.25 1.32 3.10
CA TRP A 181 13.40 1.84 2.02
C TRP A 181 11.94 1.99 2.46
N VAL A 182 11.34 0.95 3.06
CA VAL A 182 9.96 0.99 3.58
C VAL A 182 9.82 2.01 4.70
N THR A 183 10.80 2.09 5.61
CA THR A 183 10.79 3.05 6.72
C THR A 183 10.83 4.49 6.21
N LEU A 184 11.73 4.80 5.28
CA LEU A 184 11.79 6.13 4.67
C LEU A 184 10.55 6.40 3.82
N GLY A 185 10.11 5.43 3.01
CA GLY A 185 8.94 5.53 2.16
C GLY A 185 7.66 5.84 2.93
N SER A 186 7.44 5.18 4.07
CA SER A 186 6.28 5.43 4.93
C SER A 186 6.25 6.86 5.50
N ARG A 187 7.42 7.40 5.86
CA ARG A 187 7.56 8.80 6.32
C ARG A 187 7.35 9.79 5.17
N MET A 188 7.85 9.46 3.99
CA MET A 188 7.74 10.30 2.79
C MET A 188 6.36 10.22 2.12
N ALA A 189 5.54 9.21 2.44
CA ALA A 189 4.23 8.98 1.84
C ALA A 189 3.25 10.15 2.06
N VAL A 190 3.40 10.90 3.14
CA VAL A 190 2.55 12.07 3.47
C VAL A 190 3.11 13.39 2.93
N LEU A 191 4.30 13.37 2.31
CA LEU A 191 4.94 14.55 1.76
C LEU A 191 4.71 14.68 0.25
N PRO A 192 4.58 15.89 -0.29
CA PRO A 192 4.52 16.10 -1.73
C PRO A 192 5.81 15.64 -2.38
N LYS A 193 5.71 14.94 -3.52
CA LYS A 193 6.89 14.58 -4.31
C LYS A 193 7.45 15.85 -4.97
N PRO A 194 8.71 16.20 -4.74
CA PRO A 194 9.32 17.34 -5.39
C PRO A 194 9.51 17.06 -6.90
N LYS A 195 9.55 18.12 -7.70
CA LYS A 195 9.79 18.01 -9.16
C LYS A 195 11.17 17.42 -9.50
N ARG A 196 12.16 17.55 -8.59
CA ARG A 196 13.52 17.01 -8.72
C ARG A 196 13.89 16.22 -7.47
N THR A 197 14.66 15.16 -7.62
CA THR A 197 15.10 14.29 -6.50
C THR A 197 16.24 14.89 -5.67
N TYR A 198 16.87 16.00 -6.11
CA TYR A 198 17.97 16.67 -5.42
C TYR A 198 19.18 15.78 -5.10
N GLY A 199 19.47 14.81 -6.01
CA GLY A 199 20.62 13.93 -5.92
C GLY A 199 20.46 12.76 -4.94
N ARG A 200 21.45 11.86 -4.96
CA ARG A 200 21.45 10.57 -4.23
C ARG A 200 21.40 10.70 -2.70
N TYR A 201 21.83 11.83 -2.16
CA TYR A 201 21.86 12.06 -0.72
C TYR A 201 20.53 12.59 -0.17
N SER A 202 19.65 13.07 -1.03
CA SER A 202 18.31 13.48 -0.60
C SER A 202 17.45 12.25 -0.27
N PRO A 203 16.42 12.38 0.61
CA PRO A 203 15.50 11.29 0.89
C PRO A 203 14.86 10.71 -0.38
N TRP A 204 14.46 11.55 -1.33
CA TRP A 204 13.89 11.13 -2.60
C TRP A 204 14.89 10.44 -3.52
N GLY A 205 16.14 10.91 -3.53
CA GLY A 205 17.22 10.28 -4.28
C GLY A 205 17.58 8.91 -3.73
N ARG A 206 17.63 8.76 -2.40
CA ARG A 206 17.84 7.47 -1.74
C ARG A 206 16.72 6.47 -2.06
N MET A 207 15.46 6.92 -2.04
CA MET A 207 14.32 6.07 -2.43
C MET A 207 14.42 5.62 -3.89
N ALA A 208 14.83 6.51 -4.81
CA ALA A 208 15.02 6.18 -6.21
C ALA A 208 16.17 5.17 -6.41
N GLU A 209 17.26 5.31 -5.64
CA GLU A 209 18.38 4.37 -5.69
C GLU A 209 18.00 2.98 -5.17
N TRP A 210 17.33 2.88 -4.02
CA TRP A 210 16.83 1.60 -3.52
C TRP A 210 15.84 0.94 -4.48
N ARG A 211 14.97 1.75 -5.13
CA ARG A 211 14.07 1.22 -6.16
C ARG A 211 14.86 0.62 -7.33
N ARG A 212 15.89 1.30 -7.80
CA ARG A 212 16.73 0.79 -8.90
C ARG A 212 17.44 -0.52 -8.50
N GLN A 213 17.99 -0.58 -7.27
CA GLN A 213 18.61 -1.80 -6.76
C GLN A 213 17.61 -2.95 -6.65
N TYR A 214 16.43 -2.67 -6.13
CA TYR A 214 15.34 -3.64 -6.04
C TYR A 214 14.94 -4.19 -7.42
N ASP A 215 14.76 -3.32 -8.42
CA ASP A 215 14.40 -3.74 -9.77
C ASP A 215 15.47 -4.66 -10.37
N VAL A 216 16.77 -4.34 -10.22
CA VAL A 216 17.89 -5.20 -10.67
C VAL A 216 17.92 -6.55 -9.95
N ILE A 217 17.62 -6.59 -8.65
CA ILE A 217 17.57 -7.84 -7.89
C ILE A 217 16.39 -8.69 -8.35
N LEU A 218 15.22 -8.07 -8.57
CA LEU A 218 14.04 -8.78 -9.06
C LEU A 218 14.26 -9.37 -10.44
N ASP A 219 14.85 -8.62 -11.36
CA ASP A 219 15.16 -9.14 -12.70
C ASP A 219 16.01 -10.43 -12.61
N LYS A 220 17.06 -10.43 -11.76
CA LYS A 220 17.88 -11.63 -11.53
C LYS A 220 17.07 -12.79 -10.93
N LEU A 221 16.18 -12.51 -9.99
CA LEU A 221 15.34 -13.57 -9.39
C LEU A 221 14.35 -14.14 -10.42
N ILE A 222 13.77 -13.29 -11.27
CA ILE A 222 12.90 -13.73 -12.36
C ILE A 222 13.67 -14.58 -13.38
N ASP A 223 14.83 -14.14 -13.82
CA ASP A 223 15.67 -14.89 -14.76
C ASP A 223 16.07 -16.25 -14.19
N LYS A 224 16.45 -16.28 -12.91
CA LYS A 224 16.78 -17.52 -12.19
C LYS A 224 15.60 -18.47 -12.12
N GLU A 225 14.42 -17.95 -11.80
CA GLU A 225 13.18 -18.72 -11.72
C GLU A 225 12.78 -19.33 -13.07
N LEU A 226 12.82 -18.53 -14.13
CA LEU A 226 12.51 -18.98 -15.50
C LEU A 226 13.53 -19.98 -16.05
N SER A 227 14.75 -19.99 -15.51
CA SER A 227 15.81 -20.92 -15.90
C SER A 227 15.82 -22.21 -15.07
N ASP A 228 14.96 -22.31 -14.04
CA ASP A 228 14.90 -23.49 -13.18
C ASP A 228 14.24 -24.66 -13.95
N PRO A 229 14.91 -25.84 -14.07
CA PRO A 229 14.33 -27.02 -14.70
C PRO A 229 13.01 -27.49 -14.05
N ASN A 230 12.82 -27.18 -12.77
CA ASN A 230 11.63 -27.54 -12.01
C ASN A 230 10.61 -26.39 -11.90
N PHE A 231 10.72 -25.37 -12.74
CA PHE A 231 9.85 -24.17 -12.70
C PHE A 231 8.37 -24.50 -12.65
N GLU A 232 7.90 -25.50 -13.42
CA GLU A 232 6.50 -25.90 -13.48
C GLU A 232 5.97 -26.50 -12.17
N ASP A 233 6.85 -27.11 -11.36
CA ASP A 233 6.48 -27.78 -10.11
C ASP A 233 6.62 -26.85 -8.89
N ARG A 234 7.18 -25.68 -9.06
CA ARG A 234 7.40 -24.74 -7.96
C ARG A 234 6.08 -24.14 -7.47
N ALA A 235 5.96 -23.99 -6.14
CA ALA A 235 4.76 -23.51 -5.46
C ALA A 235 4.91 -22.13 -4.78
N ASP A 236 6.07 -21.49 -4.92
CA ASP A 236 6.27 -20.14 -4.39
C ASP A 236 5.47 -19.09 -5.21
N VAL A 237 5.28 -17.92 -4.60
CA VAL A 237 4.45 -16.87 -5.19
C VAL A 237 4.97 -16.41 -6.53
N LEU A 238 6.30 -16.25 -6.68
CA LEU A 238 6.92 -15.77 -7.92
C LEU A 238 6.65 -16.74 -9.07
N ALA A 239 6.90 -18.04 -8.87
CA ALA A 239 6.65 -19.07 -9.88
C ALA A 239 5.16 -19.11 -10.29
N VAL A 240 4.25 -19.07 -9.32
CA VAL A 240 2.80 -19.04 -9.61
C VAL A 240 2.41 -17.79 -10.38
N MET A 241 2.98 -16.63 -10.05
CA MET A 241 2.71 -15.38 -10.77
C MET A 241 3.27 -15.40 -12.20
N LEU A 242 4.47 -15.93 -12.41
CA LEU A 242 5.10 -16.00 -13.73
C LEU A 242 4.36 -16.96 -14.67
N ARG A 243 3.67 -17.98 -14.13
CA ARG A 243 2.80 -18.88 -14.91
C ARG A 243 1.39 -18.34 -15.15
N SER A 244 1.00 -17.28 -14.42
CA SER A 244 -0.35 -16.72 -14.53
C SER A 244 -0.48 -15.87 -15.78
N THR A 245 -1.53 -16.14 -16.58
CA THR A 245 -1.89 -15.37 -17.78
C THR A 245 -3.22 -14.65 -17.58
N TYR A 246 -3.44 -13.59 -18.32
CA TYR A 246 -4.75 -12.94 -18.39
C TYR A 246 -5.76 -13.83 -19.13
N GLU A 247 -7.06 -13.53 -18.98
CA GLU A 247 -8.15 -14.29 -19.63
C GLU A 247 -8.05 -14.26 -21.18
N ASP A 248 -7.38 -13.27 -21.74
CA ASP A 248 -7.09 -13.15 -23.18
C ASP A 248 -5.82 -13.89 -23.61
N GLY A 249 -5.12 -14.58 -22.68
CA GLY A 249 -3.92 -15.36 -22.93
C GLY A 249 -2.63 -14.53 -22.98
N SER A 250 -2.68 -13.22 -22.67
CA SER A 250 -1.50 -12.35 -22.60
C SER A 250 -0.80 -12.38 -21.25
#